data_c4ecf0c924f6cbd060709502972752ae
#
_entry.id   c4ecf0c924f6cbd060709502972752ae
#
_cell.length_a   1.000
_cell.length_b   1.000
_cell.length_c   1.000
_cell.angle_alpha   90.00
_cell.angle_beta   90.00
_cell.angle_gamma   90.00
#
_symmetry.space_group_name_H-M   'P 1'
#
loop_
_entity.id
_entity.type
_entity.pdbx_description
1 polymer ?
#
loop_
_entity_poly.entity_id
_entity_poly.type
_entity_poly.pdbx_seq_one_letter_code
_entity_poly.pdbx_strand_id
1 'polypeptide(L)'
;ARKEVGYVPGTRQPILELGTLEDDLVRRDFTLNAMAVAENGSLIDLFGGQKDLANGILRTPLPAAQTMMDDPLRFIRALRFSITKGFTIHPDIFKAMKQPEILEKLRKVVSAERIREEVFKMMKHDTVKTLRMLQQVDADFIPGFMSLIFDRGLWLKPTFEK
;
A
#
# COMPACT_ATOMS: atom_id res chain seq x y z
N ALA A 1 -11.86 -10.61 -10.97
CA ALA A 1 -11.55 -9.32 -11.58
C ALA A 1 -12.73 -8.81 -12.40
N ARG A 2 -13.24 -7.66 -12.05
CA ARG A 2 -14.39 -7.06 -12.71
C ARG A 2 -14.11 -5.62 -13.06
N LYS A 3 -14.53 -5.23 -14.27
CA LYS A 3 -14.49 -3.84 -14.70
C LYS A 3 -15.91 -3.36 -14.95
N GLU A 4 -16.25 -2.23 -14.41
CA GLU A 4 -17.53 -1.61 -14.70
C GLU A 4 -17.42 -0.85 -16.03
N VAL A 5 -18.24 -1.23 -17.00
CA VAL A 5 -18.21 -0.64 -18.36
C VAL A 5 -19.48 0.15 -18.69
N GLY A 6 -20.43 0.25 -17.77
CA GLY A 6 -21.66 0.97 -17.98
C GLY A 6 -22.84 0.29 -17.29
N TYR A 7 -24.03 0.53 -17.80
CA TYR A 7 -25.26 -0.03 -17.24
C TYR A 7 -26.04 -0.82 -18.29
N VAL A 8 -26.69 -1.88 -17.84
CA VAL A 8 -27.59 -2.64 -18.71
C VAL A 8 -28.73 -1.71 -19.13
N PRO A 9 -29.04 -1.62 -20.46
CA PRO A 9 -30.13 -0.78 -20.93
C PRO A 9 -31.45 -1.10 -20.24
N GLY A 10 -32.14 -0.06 -19.76
CA GLY A 10 -33.41 -0.20 -19.08
C GLY A 10 -33.32 -0.63 -17.63
N THR A 11 -32.15 -0.76 -17.07
CA THR A 11 -31.93 -1.09 -15.66
C THR A 11 -30.90 -0.17 -15.05
N ARG A 12 -30.79 -0.21 -13.71
CA ARG A 12 -29.72 0.48 -12.99
C ARG A 12 -28.57 -0.42 -12.61
N GLN A 13 -28.61 -1.69 -13.04
CA GLN A 13 -27.51 -2.60 -12.76
C GLN A 13 -26.35 -2.26 -13.67
N PRO A 14 -25.14 -2.10 -13.11
CA PRO A 14 -23.96 -1.85 -13.93
C PRO A 14 -23.65 -3.05 -14.82
N ILE A 15 -23.23 -2.77 -16.03
CA ILE A 15 -22.66 -3.79 -16.90
C ILE A 15 -21.24 -4.06 -16.36
N LEU A 16 -21.05 -5.31 -15.87
CA LEU A 16 -19.76 -5.73 -15.36
C LEU A 16 -19.09 -6.61 -16.41
N GLU A 17 -17.90 -6.24 -16.78
CA GLU A 17 -17.05 -7.06 -17.62
C GLU A 17 -16.06 -7.78 -16.72
N LEU A 18 -15.91 -9.09 -16.92
CA LEU A 18 -14.87 -9.83 -16.23
C LEU A 18 -13.53 -9.40 -16.82
N GLY A 19 -12.74 -8.69 -16.03
CA GLY A 19 -11.36 -8.44 -16.38
C GLY A 19 -10.57 -9.73 -16.38
N THR A 20 -9.40 -9.73 -16.99
CA THR A 20 -8.52 -10.87 -16.90
C THR A 20 -7.99 -11.02 -15.48
N LEU A 21 -7.61 -12.23 -15.10
CA LEU A 21 -6.94 -12.45 -13.83
C LEU A 21 -5.68 -11.60 -13.72
N GLU A 22 -4.96 -11.46 -14.83
CA GLU A 22 -3.77 -10.61 -14.88
C GLU A 22 -4.10 -9.15 -14.56
N ASP A 23 -5.20 -8.61 -15.11
CA ASP A 23 -5.65 -7.24 -14.83
C ASP A 23 -5.92 -7.03 -13.35
N ASP A 24 -6.48 -8.02 -12.68
CA ASP A 24 -6.76 -7.95 -11.25
C ASP A 24 -5.48 -8.01 -10.43
N LEU A 25 -4.61 -8.96 -10.74
CA LEU A 25 -3.39 -9.18 -9.99
C LEU A 25 -2.37 -8.05 -10.15
N VAL A 26 -2.27 -7.47 -11.35
CA VAL A 26 -1.32 -6.41 -11.64
C VAL A 26 -1.61 -5.13 -10.85
N ARG A 27 -2.86 -4.93 -10.44
CA ARG A 27 -3.28 -3.76 -9.66
C ARG A 27 -3.03 -3.89 -8.17
N ARG A 28 -2.56 -5.03 -7.73
CA ARG A 28 -2.28 -5.25 -6.32
C ARG A 28 -1.03 -4.50 -5.88
N ASP A 29 -0.90 -4.32 -4.57
CA ASP A 29 0.20 -3.54 -4.02
C ASP A 29 1.56 -4.22 -4.20
N PHE A 30 1.65 -5.52 -3.86
CA PHE A 30 2.93 -6.24 -3.88
C PHE A 30 2.78 -7.58 -4.60
N THR A 31 3.89 -8.04 -5.20
CA THR A 31 3.93 -9.32 -5.93
C THR A 31 3.50 -10.49 -5.05
N LEU A 32 3.91 -10.49 -3.78
CA LEU A 32 3.57 -11.57 -2.86
C LEU A 32 2.07 -11.61 -2.50
N ASN A 33 1.34 -10.52 -2.76
CA ASN A 33 -0.13 -10.46 -2.66
C ASN A 33 -0.80 -10.57 -4.04
N ALA A 34 -0.04 -10.70 -5.11
CA ALA A 34 -0.54 -10.73 -6.49
C ALA A 34 -0.51 -12.17 -7.03
N MET A 35 -0.97 -13.10 -6.23
CA MET A 35 -1.09 -14.52 -6.57
C MET A 35 -2.53 -14.95 -6.39
N ALA A 36 -2.93 -15.99 -7.12
CA ALA A 36 -4.27 -16.55 -7.02
C ALA A 36 -4.22 -18.07 -7.06
N VAL A 37 -5.30 -18.72 -6.60
CA VAL A 37 -5.46 -20.16 -6.67
C VAL A 37 -6.50 -20.45 -7.74
N ALA A 38 -6.14 -21.27 -8.72
CA ALA A 38 -7.06 -21.72 -9.76
C ALA A 38 -8.05 -22.73 -9.20
N GLU A 39 -9.13 -22.98 -9.94
CA GLU A 39 -10.15 -23.95 -9.53
C GLU A 39 -9.59 -25.34 -9.26
N ASN A 40 -8.57 -25.75 -10.01
CA ASN A 40 -7.91 -27.04 -9.83
C ASN A 40 -6.92 -27.07 -8.65
N GLY A 41 -6.83 -25.98 -7.88
CA GLY A 41 -5.93 -25.88 -6.74
C GLY A 41 -4.51 -25.43 -7.07
N SER A 42 -4.18 -25.24 -8.35
CA SER A 42 -2.84 -24.76 -8.72
C SER A 42 -2.67 -23.28 -8.39
N LEU A 43 -1.46 -22.89 -8.01
CA LEU A 43 -1.13 -21.51 -7.72
C LEU A 43 -0.81 -20.76 -9.01
N ILE A 44 -1.44 -19.61 -9.18
CA ILE A 44 -1.18 -18.70 -10.30
C ILE A 44 -0.31 -17.58 -9.78
N ASP A 45 0.91 -17.49 -10.27
CA ASP A 45 1.92 -16.52 -9.84
C ASP A 45 2.56 -15.88 -11.07
N LEU A 46 1.96 -14.78 -11.52
CA LEU A 46 2.36 -14.10 -12.75
C LEU A 46 3.54 -13.14 -12.57
N PHE A 47 3.82 -12.72 -11.34
CA PHE A 47 4.78 -11.64 -11.07
C PHE A 47 5.93 -12.04 -10.14
N GLY A 48 6.09 -13.33 -9.89
CA GLY A 48 7.17 -13.81 -9.03
C GLY A 48 6.91 -13.66 -7.54
N GLY A 49 5.65 -13.68 -7.13
CA GLY A 49 5.26 -13.49 -5.74
C GLY A 49 5.80 -14.56 -4.80
N GLN A 50 5.87 -15.82 -5.24
CA GLN A 50 6.42 -16.91 -4.42
C GLN A 50 7.89 -16.67 -4.10
N LYS A 51 8.66 -16.22 -5.10
CA LYS A 51 10.07 -15.92 -4.93
C LYS A 51 10.27 -14.74 -3.99
N ASP A 52 9.50 -13.68 -4.19
CA ASP A 52 9.57 -12.50 -3.31
C ASP A 52 9.13 -12.83 -1.89
N LEU A 53 8.12 -13.67 -1.73
CA LEU A 53 7.69 -14.12 -0.41
C LEU A 53 8.79 -14.93 0.29
N ALA A 54 9.42 -15.85 -0.43
CA ALA A 54 10.51 -16.67 0.12
C ALA A 54 11.72 -15.81 0.52
N ASN A 55 11.99 -14.76 -0.23
CA ASN A 55 13.11 -13.85 0.03
C ASN A 55 12.71 -12.67 0.97
N GLY A 56 11.45 -12.57 1.33
CA GLY A 56 10.96 -11.49 2.20
C GLY A 56 11.04 -10.12 1.57
N ILE A 57 10.74 -9.99 0.27
CA ILE A 57 10.86 -8.74 -0.47
C ILE A 57 9.49 -8.18 -0.83
N LEU A 58 9.25 -6.91 -0.50
CA LEU A 58 8.10 -6.16 -0.96
C LEU A 58 8.45 -5.47 -2.28
N ARG A 59 7.93 -6.02 -3.37
CA ARG A 59 8.12 -5.53 -4.74
C ARG A 59 6.76 -5.34 -5.37
N THR A 60 6.59 -4.34 -6.22
CA THR A 60 5.32 -4.07 -6.90
C THR A 60 5.21 -4.84 -8.22
N PRO A 61 4.00 -5.33 -8.60
CA PRO A 61 3.82 -5.98 -9.91
C PRO A 61 4.09 -5.05 -11.09
N LEU A 62 3.66 -3.79 -10.98
CA LEU A 62 3.93 -2.73 -11.94
C LEU A 62 5.14 -1.91 -11.48
N PRO A 63 5.68 -1.01 -12.33
CA PRO A 63 6.68 -0.05 -11.86
C PRO A 63 6.20 0.65 -10.59
N ALA A 64 7.08 0.77 -9.61
CA ALA A 64 6.72 1.27 -8.29
C ALA A 64 6.04 2.64 -8.33
N ALA A 65 6.50 3.53 -9.22
CA ALA A 65 5.90 4.86 -9.37
C ALA A 65 4.42 4.78 -9.73
N GLN A 66 4.04 3.87 -10.61
CA GLN A 66 2.65 3.68 -11.03
C GLN A 66 1.80 3.15 -9.88
N THR A 67 2.28 2.15 -9.19
CA THR A 67 1.59 1.53 -8.05
C THR A 67 1.40 2.53 -6.91
N MET A 68 2.41 3.32 -6.62
CA MET A 68 2.35 4.32 -5.55
C MET A 68 1.50 5.53 -5.96
N MET A 69 1.51 5.91 -7.25
CA MET A 69 0.65 6.99 -7.73
C MET A 69 -0.82 6.62 -7.69
N ASP A 70 -1.15 5.36 -7.95
CA ASP A 70 -2.53 4.86 -7.85
C ASP A 70 -3.07 5.02 -6.42
N ASP A 71 -2.29 4.62 -5.44
CA ASP A 71 -2.66 4.77 -4.03
C ASP A 71 -1.39 4.88 -3.17
N PRO A 72 -0.98 6.10 -2.83
CA PRO A 72 0.25 6.30 -2.05
C PRO A 72 0.23 5.68 -0.65
N LEU A 73 -0.95 5.33 -0.12
CA LEU A 73 -1.02 4.60 1.15
C LEU A 73 -0.28 3.28 1.09
N ARG A 74 -0.11 2.72 -0.10
CA ARG A 74 0.64 1.48 -0.30
C ARG A 74 2.08 1.58 0.22
N PHE A 75 2.68 2.77 0.21
CA PHE A 75 3.98 2.96 0.83
C PHE A 75 3.92 2.73 2.34
N ILE A 76 2.92 3.28 3.00
CA ILE A 76 2.74 3.09 4.44
C ILE A 76 2.41 1.64 4.75
N ARG A 77 1.65 0.99 3.88
CA ARG A 77 1.43 -0.46 3.97
C ARG A 77 2.74 -1.25 3.85
N ALA A 78 3.65 -0.81 2.97
CA ALA A 78 4.97 -1.42 2.87
C ALA A 78 5.75 -1.29 4.19
N LEU A 79 5.73 -0.12 4.80
CA LEU A 79 6.33 0.10 6.10
C LEU A 79 5.71 -0.83 7.15
N ARG A 80 4.39 -0.95 7.15
CA ARG A 80 3.69 -1.85 8.08
C ARG A 80 4.14 -3.30 7.91
N PHE A 81 4.16 -3.80 6.69
CA PHE A 81 4.60 -5.18 6.45
C PHE A 81 6.07 -5.39 6.81
N SER A 82 6.90 -4.37 6.63
CA SER A 82 8.29 -4.44 7.08
C SER A 82 8.38 -4.61 8.60
N ILE A 83 7.54 -3.90 9.35
CA ILE A 83 7.50 -4.00 10.81
C ILE A 83 6.88 -5.33 11.25
N THR A 84 5.71 -5.67 10.71
CA THR A 84 4.92 -6.81 11.22
C THR A 84 5.40 -8.16 10.71
N LYS A 85 5.99 -8.21 9.53
CA LYS A 85 6.43 -9.45 8.88
C LYS A 85 7.93 -9.53 8.67
N GLY A 86 8.67 -8.46 8.92
CA GLY A 86 10.11 -8.43 8.69
C GLY A 86 10.51 -8.38 7.23
N PHE A 87 9.62 -7.98 6.34
CA PHE A 87 9.91 -7.89 4.91
C PHE A 87 10.79 -6.68 4.59
N THR A 88 11.64 -6.84 3.57
CA THR A 88 12.49 -5.77 3.05
C THR A 88 11.77 -5.05 1.93
N ILE A 89 11.75 -3.73 2.00
CA ILE A 89 11.13 -2.90 0.96
C ILE A 89 12.11 -2.72 -0.20
N HIS A 90 11.67 -3.04 -1.42
CA HIS A 90 12.50 -2.86 -2.60
C HIS A 90 12.85 -1.38 -2.79
N PRO A 91 14.11 -1.05 -3.15
CA PRO A 91 14.55 0.34 -3.30
C PRO A 91 13.72 1.18 -4.27
N ASP A 92 13.14 0.57 -5.30
CA ASP A 92 12.31 1.29 -6.27
C ASP A 92 11.07 1.93 -5.63
N ILE A 93 10.57 1.35 -4.54
CA ILE A 93 9.44 1.92 -3.80
C ILE A 93 9.87 3.24 -3.14
N PHE A 94 11.04 3.28 -2.53
CA PHE A 94 11.57 4.53 -1.95
C PHE A 94 11.85 5.58 -3.03
N LYS A 95 12.39 5.16 -4.17
CA LYS A 95 12.61 6.09 -5.29
C LYS A 95 11.32 6.69 -5.80
N ALA A 96 10.27 5.88 -5.92
CA ALA A 96 8.97 6.34 -6.37
C ALA A 96 8.42 7.42 -5.43
N MET A 97 8.58 7.22 -4.12
CA MET A 97 8.04 8.15 -3.14
C MET A 97 8.77 9.48 -3.07
N LYS A 98 9.91 9.61 -3.75
CA LYS A 98 10.58 10.92 -3.88
C LYS A 98 9.94 11.83 -4.92
N GLN A 99 9.01 11.31 -5.73
CA GLN A 99 8.30 12.13 -6.71
C GLN A 99 7.32 13.06 -6.02
N PRO A 100 7.40 14.37 -6.28
CA PRO A 100 6.53 15.34 -5.59
C PRO A 100 5.03 15.07 -5.77
N GLU A 101 4.62 14.59 -6.94
CA GLU A 101 3.22 14.30 -7.23
C GLU A 101 2.66 13.21 -6.33
N ILE A 102 3.47 12.19 -6.06
CA ILE A 102 3.06 11.06 -5.20
C ILE A 102 2.97 11.52 -3.75
N LEU A 103 3.95 12.28 -3.27
CA LEU A 103 3.92 12.84 -1.92
C LEU A 103 2.75 13.81 -1.72
N GLU A 104 2.46 14.61 -2.74
CA GLU A 104 1.33 15.53 -2.70
C GLU A 104 0.01 14.77 -2.58
N LYS A 105 -0.14 13.69 -3.35
CA LYS A 105 -1.32 12.84 -3.28
C LYS A 105 -1.45 12.18 -1.90
N LEU A 106 -0.35 11.72 -1.34
CA LEU A 106 -0.33 11.14 0.01
C LEU A 106 -0.78 12.17 1.03
N ARG A 107 -0.32 13.40 0.89
CA ARG A 107 -0.64 14.48 1.83
C ARG A 107 -2.07 14.96 1.72
N LYS A 108 -2.60 15.12 0.49
CA LYS A 108 -3.87 15.79 0.25
C LYS A 108 -5.03 14.85 -0.06
N VAL A 109 -4.79 13.74 -0.72
CA VAL A 109 -5.85 12.85 -1.20
C VAL A 109 -6.08 11.67 -0.26
N VAL A 110 -5.01 11.07 0.23
CA VAL A 110 -5.15 9.95 1.17
C VAL A 110 -5.61 10.48 2.51
N SER A 111 -6.71 9.94 3.04
CA SER A 111 -7.26 10.43 4.30
C SER A 111 -6.33 10.16 5.47
N ALA A 112 -6.35 11.09 6.42
CA ALA A 112 -5.57 10.93 7.65
C ALA A 112 -5.98 9.67 8.42
N GLU A 113 -7.25 9.30 8.35
CA GLU A 113 -7.75 8.09 9.01
C GLU A 113 -7.12 6.82 8.46
N ARG A 114 -6.98 6.72 7.13
CA ARG A 114 -6.33 5.55 6.50
C ARG A 114 -4.87 5.45 6.91
N ILE A 115 -4.16 6.58 6.93
CA ILE A 115 -2.77 6.64 7.38
C ILE A 115 -2.67 6.21 8.84
N ARG A 116 -3.53 6.75 9.69
CA ARG A 116 -3.56 6.45 11.11
C ARG A 116 -3.78 4.97 11.39
N GLU A 117 -4.70 4.33 10.66
CA GLU A 117 -4.98 2.91 10.82
C GLU A 117 -3.73 2.06 10.56
N GLU A 118 -3.01 2.37 9.49
CA GLU A 118 -1.78 1.64 9.17
C GLU A 118 -0.69 1.87 10.21
N VAL A 119 -0.52 3.11 10.65
CA VAL A 119 0.49 3.43 11.65
C VAL A 119 0.15 2.80 12.99
N PHE A 120 -1.11 2.76 13.38
CA PHE A 120 -1.54 2.07 14.60
C PHE A 120 -1.25 0.58 14.57
N LYS A 121 -1.45 -0.06 13.43
CA LYS A 121 -1.12 -1.49 13.29
C LYS A 121 0.37 -1.74 13.48
N MET A 122 1.20 -0.83 12.97
CA MET A 122 2.66 -0.90 13.20
C MET A 122 2.99 -0.71 14.68
N MET A 123 2.46 0.34 15.29
CA MET A 123 2.74 0.68 16.69
C MET A 123 2.26 -0.39 17.64
N LYS A 124 1.11 -0.98 17.35
CA LYS A 124 0.56 -2.07 18.16
C LYS A 124 1.47 -3.29 18.14
N HIS A 125 2.16 -3.52 17.03
CA HIS A 125 3.09 -4.62 16.89
C HIS A 125 4.43 -4.33 17.59
N ASP A 126 5.02 -3.16 17.33
CA ASP A 126 6.28 -2.74 17.92
C ASP A 126 6.41 -1.22 17.82
N THR A 127 6.10 -0.53 18.90
CA THR A 127 6.10 0.94 18.94
C THR A 127 7.49 1.54 18.69
N VAL A 128 8.51 1.01 19.35
CA VAL A 128 9.87 1.54 19.24
C VAL A 128 10.42 1.36 17.83
N LYS A 129 10.25 0.16 17.27
CA LYS A 129 10.70 -0.14 15.92
C LYS A 129 9.97 0.73 14.89
N THR A 130 8.68 0.96 15.10
CA THR A 130 7.89 1.83 14.23
C THR A 130 8.40 3.26 14.24
N LEU A 131 8.62 3.83 15.41
CA LEU A 131 9.11 5.20 15.51
C LEU A 131 10.51 5.34 14.90
N ARG A 132 11.38 4.37 15.11
CA ARG A 132 12.71 4.37 14.49
C ARG A 132 12.62 4.30 12.97
N MET A 133 11.74 3.48 12.44
CA MET A 133 11.53 3.37 10.99
C MET A 133 11.01 4.67 10.40
N LEU A 134 10.01 5.28 11.03
CA LEU A 134 9.46 6.55 10.55
C LEU A 134 10.51 7.67 10.58
N GLN A 135 11.33 7.71 11.63
CA GLN A 135 12.44 8.66 11.72
C GLN A 135 13.49 8.42 10.64
N GLN A 136 13.81 7.17 10.36
CA GLN A 136 14.76 6.83 9.31
C GLN A 136 14.25 7.22 7.92
N VAL A 137 12.97 6.99 7.65
CA VAL A 137 12.36 7.41 6.38
C VAL A 137 12.44 8.93 6.24
N ASP A 138 12.15 9.67 7.31
CA ASP A 138 12.27 11.13 7.31
C ASP A 138 13.70 11.58 7.03
N ALA A 139 14.66 11.01 7.73
CA ALA A 139 16.07 11.43 7.64
C ALA A 139 16.72 11.05 6.31
N ASP A 140 16.46 9.84 5.82
CA ASP A 140 17.25 9.24 4.73
C ASP A 140 16.53 9.21 3.39
N PHE A 141 15.21 9.27 3.35
CA PHE A 141 14.46 9.05 2.11
C PHE A 141 13.49 10.19 1.77
N ILE A 142 12.66 10.62 2.72
CA ILE A 142 11.59 11.58 2.49
C ILE A 142 11.62 12.65 3.58
N PRO A 143 12.38 13.74 3.39
CA PRO A 143 12.42 14.83 4.38
C PRO A 143 11.02 15.36 4.68
N GLY A 144 10.69 15.48 5.96
CA GLY A 144 9.37 15.93 6.41
C GLY A 144 8.33 14.82 6.54
N PHE A 145 8.72 13.55 6.40
CA PHE A 145 7.79 12.44 6.49
C PHE A 145 7.10 12.35 7.86
N MET A 146 7.82 12.62 8.94
CA MET A 146 7.24 12.62 10.30
C MET A 146 6.12 13.64 10.41
N SER A 147 6.33 14.85 9.89
CA SER A 147 5.28 15.89 9.83
C SER A 147 4.09 15.43 8.99
N LEU A 148 4.36 14.84 7.85
CA LEU A 148 3.31 14.34 6.97
C LEU A 148 2.41 13.34 7.70
N ILE A 149 3.00 12.48 8.52
CA ILE A 149 2.26 11.45 9.26
C ILE A 149 1.53 12.04 10.46
N PHE A 150 2.19 12.91 11.24
CA PHE A 150 1.69 13.29 12.56
C PHE A 150 1.01 14.66 12.63
N ASP A 151 1.20 15.56 11.68
CA ASP A 151 0.70 16.92 11.75
C ASP A 151 -0.74 17.10 11.24
N ARG A 152 -1.50 16.02 11.09
CA ARG A 152 -2.85 16.09 10.57
C ARG A 152 -3.93 16.16 11.64
N GLY A 153 -3.53 16.35 12.88
CA GLY A 153 -4.44 16.64 13.99
C GLY A 153 -5.20 15.46 14.59
N LEU A 154 -5.20 14.30 13.93
CA LEU A 154 -5.97 13.15 14.43
C LEU A 154 -5.32 12.47 15.63
N TRP A 155 -4.03 12.66 15.83
CA TRP A 155 -3.26 11.97 16.85
C TRP A 155 -3.42 12.56 18.24
N LEU A 156 -3.82 13.82 18.30
CA LEU A 156 -3.89 14.58 19.54
C LEU A 156 -5.32 14.78 20.03
N LYS A 157 -6.23 13.92 19.63
CA LYS A 157 -7.60 13.97 20.16
C LYS A 157 -7.56 13.69 21.65
N PRO A 158 -8.17 14.54 22.46
CA PRO A 158 -8.20 14.35 23.90
C PRO A 158 -9.22 13.28 24.28
N THR A 159 -8.91 12.04 23.97
CA THR A 159 -9.82 10.91 24.24
C THR A 159 -9.85 10.52 25.70
N PHE A 160 -8.93 11.00 26.47
CA PHE A 160 -8.84 10.77 27.89
C PHE A 160 -9.48 11.86 28.73
N GLU A 161 -10.15 12.77 28.09
CA GLU A 161 -10.98 13.74 28.79
C GLU A 161 -12.13 13.03 29.44
N LYS A 162 -12.36 13.29 30.67
CA LYS A 162 -13.43 12.67 31.44
C LYS A 162 -14.41 13.69 31.94
#